data_c2f82ae03934996a4902b2b7a0c02223
#
_entry.id   c2f82ae03934996a4902b2b7a0c02223
#
_cell.length_a   1.000
_cell.length_b   1.000
_cell.length_c   1.000
_cell.angle_alpha   90.00
_cell.angle_beta   90.00
_cell.angle_gamma   90.00
#
_symmetry.space_group_name_H-M   'P 1'
#
loop_
_entity.id
_entity.type
_entity.pdbx_description
1 polymer ?
#
loop_
_entity_poly.entity_id
_entity_poly.type
_entity_poly.pdbx_seq_one_letter_code
_entity_poly.pdbx_strand_id
1 'polypeptide(L)'
;MGAAEPSRPRVIVSTDIGGTDFDDFQSMVHVLLYADVLDLEGLISSPYGPGRREHILTVIDHYATDYPQLRTWSARYPTPAALRALTKQGEIEVAPYAGFRGATDGSEWIVACARRADPRPLHVLLWGGLEDLAQALHDAPDILSKLRVHFIGGPNKKWSPDAYHYLATRHPTLWFIESNSTYRGWFVGGNQAGDLAATAFAGAHATGRGALGDFFARGIRFEQTTRSELKMGDSPTVAWLLRGDPALPFQPGWGGRFVRAWPRPHAVFNRLTTAADRIEFCAILELILPFGAGSPAQPEARMVIENQSLIGHVDDTGAVRFRFCPKDAKTYRYSIRSNAPALDGRTGEITVVLPSPDAALTPDPSHPNWWTDDPSPAVAEGVHQGARTVSQWREHFLKDFAARLERCRSVAPARP
;
A
#
# COMPACT_ATOMS: atom_id res chain seq x y z
N MET A 1 -28.22 -2.82 -31.42
CA MET A 1 -28.00 -2.95 -29.95
C MET A 1 -26.60 -2.44 -29.68
N GLY A 2 -26.46 -1.24 -29.05
CA GLY A 2 -25.17 -0.76 -28.64
C GLY A 2 -24.61 -1.69 -27.57
N ALA A 3 -23.32 -2.09 -27.68
CA ALA A 3 -22.66 -2.82 -26.63
C ALA A 3 -22.79 -2.00 -25.34
N ALA A 4 -23.26 -2.63 -24.26
CA ALA A 4 -23.29 -1.98 -22.96
C ALA A 4 -21.86 -1.50 -22.64
N GLU A 5 -21.72 -0.23 -22.26
CA GLU A 5 -20.42 0.28 -21.85
C GLU A 5 -19.87 -0.56 -20.69
N PRO A 6 -18.58 -0.91 -20.71
CA PRO A 6 -18.00 -1.67 -19.61
C PRO A 6 -18.17 -0.91 -18.30
N SER A 7 -18.66 -1.60 -17.29
CA SER A 7 -18.90 -1.04 -15.96
C SER A 7 -17.56 -0.60 -15.36
N ARG A 8 -17.48 0.66 -14.92
CA ARG A 8 -16.28 1.19 -14.27
C ARG A 8 -16.10 0.56 -12.89
N PRO A 9 -14.88 0.17 -12.49
CA PRO A 9 -14.64 -0.29 -11.12
C PRO A 9 -14.93 0.81 -10.11
N ARG A 10 -15.60 0.47 -9.01
CA ARG A 10 -15.78 1.34 -7.84
C ARG A 10 -14.51 1.34 -7.02
N VAL A 11 -13.95 2.50 -6.70
CA VAL A 11 -12.61 2.60 -6.13
C VAL A 11 -12.56 3.55 -4.94
N ILE A 12 -11.98 3.08 -3.84
CA ILE A 12 -11.40 3.91 -2.78
C ILE A 12 -9.88 3.74 -2.81
N VAL A 13 -9.16 4.85 -2.70
CA VAL A 13 -7.71 4.88 -2.46
C VAL A 13 -7.49 5.31 -1.02
N SER A 14 -6.69 4.54 -0.26
CA SER A 14 -6.20 4.92 1.06
C SER A 14 -4.67 4.97 1.01
N THR A 15 -4.06 6.12 1.34
CA THR A 15 -2.68 6.48 1.02
C THR A 15 -2.00 7.20 2.17
N ASP A 16 -0.72 6.91 2.41
CA ASP A 16 0.14 7.69 3.32
C ASP A 16 0.84 8.85 2.60
N ILE A 17 0.23 9.39 1.55
CA ILE A 17 0.71 10.52 0.75
C ILE A 17 1.21 11.68 1.61
N GLY A 18 2.44 12.14 1.34
CA GLY A 18 3.15 13.08 2.20
C GLY A 18 3.87 12.41 3.37
N GLY A 19 3.89 11.08 3.40
CA GLY A 19 4.60 10.23 4.36
C GLY A 19 6.12 10.21 4.13
N THR A 20 6.69 9.03 3.83
CA THR A 20 8.16 8.87 3.79
C THR A 20 8.81 9.12 2.44
N ASP A 21 8.06 9.04 1.36
CA ASP A 21 8.60 9.32 0.03
C ASP A 21 7.53 9.89 -0.92
N PHE A 22 7.94 10.13 -2.18
CA PHE A 22 7.15 10.91 -3.12
C PHE A 22 6.24 10.09 -4.02
N ASP A 23 6.34 8.80 -4.03
CA ASP A 23 5.69 7.97 -5.03
C ASP A 23 4.15 7.96 -4.92
N ASP A 24 3.58 8.16 -3.74
CA ASP A 24 2.15 8.38 -3.56
C ASP A 24 1.62 9.58 -4.35
N PHE A 25 2.38 10.70 -4.36
CA PHE A 25 1.99 11.85 -5.17
C PHE A 25 1.99 11.51 -6.67
N GLN A 26 2.99 10.75 -7.14
CA GLN A 26 3.04 10.28 -8.52
C GLN A 26 1.86 9.34 -8.82
N SER A 27 1.58 8.42 -7.91
CA SER A 27 0.47 7.47 -8.02
C SER A 27 -0.90 8.18 -7.94
N MET A 28 -1.01 9.27 -7.17
CA MET A 28 -2.21 10.10 -7.11
C MET A 28 -2.44 10.85 -8.44
N VAL A 29 -1.39 11.40 -9.06
CA VAL A 29 -1.49 11.96 -10.43
C VAL A 29 -1.98 10.88 -11.40
N HIS A 30 -1.42 9.65 -11.29
CA HIS A 30 -1.84 8.53 -12.14
C HIS A 30 -3.34 8.24 -11.98
N VAL A 31 -3.84 8.03 -10.76
CA VAL A 31 -5.26 7.71 -10.56
C VAL A 31 -6.19 8.83 -11.03
N LEU A 32 -5.82 10.10 -10.83
CA LEU A 32 -6.63 11.23 -11.26
C LEU A 32 -6.72 11.35 -12.79
N LEU A 33 -5.64 10.99 -13.51
CA LEU A 33 -5.64 10.95 -14.97
C LEU A 33 -6.50 9.82 -15.56
N TYR A 34 -6.81 8.79 -14.76
CA TYR A 34 -7.71 7.69 -15.13
C TYR A 34 -9.10 7.79 -14.48
N ALA A 35 -9.40 8.93 -13.84
CA ALA A 35 -10.69 9.12 -13.16
C ALA A 35 -11.91 9.11 -14.10
N ASP A 36 -11.72 9.20 -15.43
CA ASP A 36 -12.77 9.04 -16.42
C ASP A 36 -13.19 7.58 -16.66
N VAL A 37 -12.33 6.62 -16.33
CA VAL A 37 -12.58 5.18 -16.48
C VAL A 37 -12.73 4.43 -15.15
N LEU A 38 -12.53 5.12 -14.03
CA LEU A 38 -12.74 4.63 -12.67
C LEU A 38 -13.94 5.35 -12.04
N ASP A 39 -14.64 4.66 -11.15
CA ASP A 39 -15.70 5.25 -10.33
C ASP A 39 -15.10 5.54 -8.94
N LEU A 40 -14.43 6.70 -8.83
CA LEU A 40 -13.76 7.10 -7.60
C LEU A 40 -14.80 7.45 -6.54
N GLU A 41 -14.82 6.70 -5.45
CA GLU A 41 -15.75 6.88 -4.34
C GLU A 41 -15.08 7.41 -3.07
N GLY A 42 -13.75 7.36 -2.97
CA GLY A 42 -13.03 7.90 -1.83
C GLY A 42 -11.54 8.06 -2.09
N LEU A 43 -10.97 9.10 -1.49
CA LEU A 43 -9.54 9.38 -1.40
C LEU A 43 -9.25 9.64 0.08
N ILE A 44 -8.60 8.69 0.75
CA ILE A 44 -8.44 8.69 2.20
C ILE A 44 -6.95 8.85 2.53
N SER A 45 -6.60 9.81 3.39
CA SER A 45 -5.26 9.87 3.97
C SER A 45 -5.19 8.91 5.16
N SER A 46 -4.26 7.96 5.13
CA SER A 46 -4.04 6.96 6.17
C SER A 46 -2.69 7.19 6.86
N PRO A 47 -2.36 6.52 7.97
CA PRO A 47 -1.01 6.64 8.50
C PRO A 47 -0.03 5.94 7.53
N TYR A 48 1.24 6.21 7.61
CA TYR A 48 1.84 6.87 8.77
C TYR A 48 2.70 8.05 8.31
N GLY A 49 3.44 8.66 9.29
CA GLY A 49 4.30 9.81 9.02
C GLY A 49 3.53 11.12 8.98
N PRO A 50 4.08 12.18 8.35
CA PRO A 50 3.48 13.50 8.30
C PRO A 50 2.34 13.62 7.28
N GLY A 51 1.99 12.54 6.55
CA GLY A 51 0.95 12.54 5.53
C GLY A 51 -0.42 12.93 6.09
N ARG A 52 -1.15 13.76 5.35
CA ARG A 52 -2.48 14.26 5.72
C ARG A 52 -3.32 14.45 4.45
N ARG A 53 -4.60 14.54 4.64
CA ARG A 53 -5.58 14.80 3.59
C ARG A 53 -5.24 16.03 2.71
N GLU A 54 -4.55 17.04 3.27
CA GLU A 54 -4.11 18.24 2.56
C GLU A 54 -3.14 17.92 1.41
N HIS A 55 -2.39 16.84 1.51
CA HIS A 55 -1.50 16.39 0.43
C HIS A 55 -2.30 15.85 -0.76
N ILE A 56 -3.41 15.14 -0.52
CA ILE A 56 -4.35 14.73 -1.57
C ILE A 56 -4.96 15.97 -2.23
N LEU A 57 -5.41 16.94 -1.41
CA LEU A 57 -5.99 18.19 -1.91
C LEU A 57 -5.01 18.97 -2.78
N THR A 58 -3.71 18.96 -2.44
CA THR A 58 -2.65 19.58 -3.27
C THR A 58 -2.63 19.00 -4.69
N VAL A 59 -2.75 17.68 -4.85
CA VAL A 59 -2.81 17.08 -6.20
C VAL A 59 -4.11 17.43 -6.90
N ILE A 60 -5.22 17.51 -6.17
CA ILE A 60 -6.52 17.95 -6.73
C ILE A 60 -6.47 19.40 -7.19
N ASP A 61 -5.66 20.27 -6.57
CA ASP A 61 -5.48 21.67 -7.02
C ASP A 61 -4.79 21.72 -8.40
N HIS A 62 -3.79 20.88 -8.64
CA HIS A 62 -3.19 20.74 -9.97
C HIS A 62 -4.17 20.13 -10.98
N TYR A 63 -4.93 19.12 -10.56
CA TYR A 63 -6.01 18.56 -11.39
C TYR A 63 -7.04 19.64 -11.76
N ALA A 64 -7.40 20.51 -10.82
CA ALA A 64 -8.37 21.58 -11.07
C ALA A 64 -7.90 22.57 -12.16
N THR A 65 -6.60 22.80 -12.23
CA THR A 65 -5.99 23.62 -13.30
C THR A 65 -6.13 22.96 -14.67
N ASP A 66 -5.96 21.64 -14.76
CA ASP A 66 -6.02 20.88 -16.01
C ASP A 66 -7.44 20.39 -16.36
N TYR A 67 -8.39 20.45 -15.40
CA TYR A 67 -9.73 19.92 -15.56
C TYR A 67 -10.48 20.44 -16.80
N PRO A 68 -10.43 21.75 -17.16
CA PRO A 68 -11.08 22.24 -18.38
C PRO A 68 -10.58 21.48 -19.62
N GLN A 69 -9.30 21.17 -19.69
CA GLN A 69 -8.70 20.45 -20.80
C GLN A 69 -9.07 18.95 -20.76
N LEU A 70 -8.98 18.31 -19.59
CA LEU A 70 -9.36 16.90 -19.40
C LEU A 70 -10.83 16.66 -19.82
N ARG A 71 -11.73 17.60 -19.53
CA ARG A 71 -13.14 17.54 -19.90
C ARG A 71 -13.36 17.53 -21.41
N THR A 72 -12.45 18.04 -22.23
CA THR A 72 -12.55 17.96 -23.70
C THR A 72 -12.35 16.54 -24.22
N TRP A 73 -11.63 15.70 -23.48
CA TRP A 73 -11.39 14.29 -23.80
C TRP A 73 -12.50 13.37 -23.32
N SER A 74 -13.04 13.64 -22.13
CA SER A 74 -14.13 12.85 -21.57
C SER A 74 -14.98 13.66 -20.60
N ALA A 75 -16.28 13.65 -20.80
CA ALA A 75 -17.23 14.25 -19.88
C ALA A 75 -17.31 13.50 -18.53
N ARG A 76 -16.69 12.33 -18.42
CA ARG A 76 -16.69 11.49 -17.21
C ARG A 76 -15.63 11.89 -16.19
N TYR A 77 -14.69 12.78 -16.53
CA TYR A 77 -13.77 13.30 -15.53
C TYR A 77 -14.57 14.01 -14.42
N PRO A 78 -14.39 13.59 -13.15
CA PRO A 78 -15.12 14.19 -12.03
C PRO A 78 -14.71 15.66 -11.85
N THR A 79 -15.63 16.48 -11.37
CA THR A 79 -15.28 17.86 -11.06
C THR A 79 -14.28 17.93 -9.89
N PRO A 80 -13.40 18.95 -9.84
CA PRO A 80 -12.53 19.14 -8.68
C PRO A 80 -13.30 19.23 -7.35
N ALA A 81 -14.47 19.83 -7.35
CA ALA A 81 -15.35 19.91 -6.19
C ALA A 81 -15.82 18.51 -5.72
N ALA A 82 -16.19 17.64 -6.68
CA ALA A 82 -16.56 16.26 -6.35
C ALA A 82 -15.37 15.49 -5.73
N LEU A 83 -14.16 15.60 -6.31
CA LEU A 83 -12.95 14.96 -5.76
C LEU A 83 -12.66 15.45 -4.35
N ARG A 84 -12.75 16.76 -4.08
CA ARG A 84 -12.57 17.31 -2.73
C ARG A 84 -13.59 16.75 -1.72
N ALA A 85 -14.85 16.58 -2.14
CA ALA A 85 -15.90 16.03 -1.30
C ALA A 85 -15.64 14.55 -0.93
N LEU A 86 -14.96 13.80 -1.80
CA LEU A 86 -14.56 12.41 -1.58
C LEU A 86 -13.29 12.28 -0.73
N THR A 87 -12.56 13.37 -0.49
CA THR A 87 -11.30 13.34 0.25
C THR A 87 -11.57 13.35 1.76
N LYS A 88 -11.06 12.34 2.47
CA LYS A 88 -11.25 12.13 3.91
C LYS A 88 -9.93 12.06 4.64
N GLN A 89 -9.91 12.52 5.90
CA GLN A 89 -8.83 12.20 6.81
C GLN A 89 -9.17 10.86 7.47
N GLY A 90 -8.29 9.88 7.29
CA GLY A 90 -8.32 8.64 8.04
C GLY A 90 -7.50 8.73 9.32
N GLU A 91 -7.08 7.57 9.83
CA GLU A 91 -6.25 7.51 11.03
C GLU A 91 -4.93 8.26 10.80
N ILE A 92 -4.37 8.80 11.86
CA ILE A 92 -3.09 9.53 11.86
C ILE A 92 -1.99 8.69 12.50
N GLU A 93 -2.35 7.95 13.54
CA GLU A 93 -1.44 7.13 14.31
C GLU A 93 -1.52 5.67 13.88
N VAL A 94 -0.40 4.96 13.93
CA VAL A 94 -0.40 3.50 13.74
C VAL A 94 -1.29 2.82 14.78
N ALA A 95 -1.91 1.70 14.40
CA ALA A 95 -2.80 0.98 15.28
C ALA A 95 -2.09 0.52 16.57
N PRO A 96 -2.78 0.55 17.73
CA PRO A 96 -2.31 -0.13 18.92
C PRO A 96 -2.32 -1.65 18.73
N TYR A 97 -1.80 -2.38 19.67
CA TYR A 97 -1.71 -3.85 19.64
C TYR A 97 -3.03 -4.58 19.31
N ALA A 98 -4.18 -3.96 19.63
CA ALA A 98 -5.51 -4.48 19.27
C ALA A 98 -5.76 -4.50 17.75
N GLY A 99 -5.03 -3.68 16.98
CA GLY A 99 -5.15 -3.57 15.53
C GLY A 99 -6.15 -2.52 15.03
N PHE A 100 -6.84 -1.86 15.94
CA PHE A 100 -7.80 -0.78 15.67
C PHE A 100 -7.86 0.15 16.90
N ARG A 101 -8.39 1.37 16.73
CA ARG A 101 -8.41 2.39 17.80
C ARG A 101 -9.80 2.98 18.00
N GLY A 102 -10.37 3.55 16.95
CA GLY A 102 -11.66 4.23 16.95
C GLY A 102 -12.01 4.72 15.54
N ALA A 103 -13.29 5.00 15.32
CA ALA A 103 -13.78 5.45 14.03
C ALA A 103 -13.13 6.76 13.60
N THR A 104 -12.84 6.86 12.30
CA THR A 104 -12.32 8.04 11.61
C THR A 104 -13.23 8.41 10.46
N ASP A 105 -13.11 9.64 9.91
CA ASP A 105 -13.82 9.99 8.68
C ASP A 105 -13.52 8.99 7.55
N GLY A 106 -12.28 8.46 7.50
CA GLY A 106 -11.85 7.49 6.50
C GLY A 106 -12.52 6.13 6.68
N SER A 107 -12.49 5.57 7.89
CA SER A 107 -13.10 4.26 8.18
C SER A 107 -14.61 4.28 8.00
N GLU A 108 -15.29 5.34 8.50
CA GLU A 108 -16.73 5.53 8.30
C GLU A 108 -17.10 5.68 6.82
N TRP A 109 -16.22 6.35 6.03
CA TRP A 109 -16.43 6.51 4.60
C TRP A 109 -16.32 5.19 3.84
N ILE A 110 -15.38 4.30 4.21
CA ILE A 110 -15.30 2.94 3.68
C ILE A 110 -16.61 2.20 3.92
N VAL A 111 -17.12 2.24 5.15
CA VAL A 111 -18.40 1.60 5.54
C VAL A 111 -19.56 2.17 4.71
N ALA A 112 -19.65 3.50 4.62
CA ALA A 112 -20.71 4.16 3.88
C ALA A 112 -20.72 3.79 2.39
N CYS A 113 -19.53 3.75 1.75
CA CYS A 113 -19.40 3.35 0.35
C CYS A 113 -19.73 1.87 0.14
N ALA A 114 -19.26 0.99 1.03
CA ALA A 114 -19.52 -0.45 0.92
C ALA A 114 -21.01 -0.80 1.11
N ARG A 115 -21.74 -0.02 1.90
CA ARG A 115 -23.19 -0.22 2.12
C ARG A 115 -24.09 0.37 1.03
N ARG A 116 -23.54 1.08 0.04
CA ARG A 116 -24.34 1.54 -1.11
C ARG A 116 -24.98 0.35 -1.83
N ALA A 117 -26.20 0.55 -2.32
CA ALA A 117 -26.93 -0.44 -3.11
C ALA A 117 -26.36 -0.53 -4.53
N ASP A 118 -25.17 -1.14 -4.67
CA ASP A 118 -24.46 -1.36 -5.92
C ASP A 118 -24.01 -2.83 -5.98
N PRO A 119 -24.29 -3.56 -7.07
CA PRO A 119 -23.90 -4.96 -7.19
C PRO A 119 -22.39 -5.13 -7.44
N ARG A 120 -21.69 -4.09 -7.88
CA ARG A 120 -20.24 -4.13 -8.13
C ARG A 120 -19.49 -4.16 -6.81
N PRO A 121 -18.41 -4.93 -6.69
CA PRO A 121 -17.55 -4.87 -5.52
C PRO A 121 -16.90 -3.49 -5.38
N LEU A 122 -16.57 -3.10 -4.16
CA LEU A 122 -15.79 -1.92 -3.86
C LEU A 122 -14.31 -2.30 -3.78
N HIS A 123 -13.51 -1.78 -4.72
CA HIS A 123 -12.06 -1.97 -4.69
C HIS A 123 -11.44 -0.94 -3.74
N VAL A 124 -10.71 -1.43 -2.74
CA VAL A 124 -9.97 -0.61 -1.78
C VAL A 124 -8.48 -0.78 -2.06
N LEU A 125 -7.88 0.26 -2.62
CA LEU A 125 -6.46 0.30 -2.96
C LEU A 125 -5.71 0.93 -1.78
N LEU A 126 -4.88 0.13 -1.10
CA LEU A 126 -4.18 0.55 0.10
C LEU A 126 -2.70 0.79 -0.21
N TRP A 127 -2.28 2.04 -0.10
CA TRP A 127 -0.95 2.56 -0.40
C TRP A 127 -0.17 2.97 0.85
N GLY A 128 -0.77 2.82 2.01
CA GLY A 128 -0.24 3.15 3.32
C GLY A 128 -0.67 2.16 4.38
N GLY A 129 -1.03 2.64 5.56
CA GLY A 129 -1.49 1.80 6.67
C GLY A 129 -2.82 1.09 6.42
N LEU A 130 -3.07 0.06 7.21
CA LEU A 130 -4.28 -0.77 7.16
C LEU A 130 -5.35 -0.32 8.19
N GLU A 131 -5.06 0.73 8.93
CA GLU A 131 -5.78 1.15 10.13
C GLU A 131 -7.26 1.45 9.84
N ASP A 132 -7.54 2.25 8.79
CA ASP A 132 -8.92 2.61 8.44
C ASP A 132 -9.72 1.40 7.94
N LEU A 133 -9.08 0.47 7.22
CA LEU A 133 -9.74 -0.78 6.81
C LEU A 133 -10.01 -1.68 8.02
N ALA A 134 -9.04 -1.82 8.93
CA ALA A 134 -9.20 -2.61 10.14
C ALA A 134 -10.32 -2.05 11.03
N GLN A 135 -10.36 -0.73 11.20
CA GLN A 135 -11.43 -0.06 11.94
C GLN A 135 -12.78 -0.23 11.24
N ALA A 136 -12.85 -0.04 9.92
CA ALA A 136 -14.10 -0.21 9.18
C ALA A 136 -14.68 -1.63 9.33
N LEU A 137 -13.84 -2.66 9.28
CA LEU A 137 -14.25 -4.05 9.45
C LEU A 137 -14.51 -4.42 10.92
N HIS A 138 -13.91 -3.72 11.90
CA HIS A 138 -14.24 -3.84 13.29
C HIS A 138 -15.67 -3.33 13.58
N ASP A 139 -15.99 -2.14 13.07
CA ASP A 139 -17.27 -1.47 13.32
C ASP A 139 -18.41 -2.05 12.47
N ALA A 140 -18.09 -2.56 11.28
CA ALA A 140 -19.05 -3.03 10.29
C ALA A 140 -18.59 -4.31 9.57
N PRO A 141 -18.53 -5.46 10.26
CA PRO A 141 -18.10 -6.73 9.65
C PRO A 141 -19.03 -7.22 8.53
N ASP A 142 -20.22 -6.68 8.42
CA ASP A 142 -21.20 -6.95 7.35
C ASP A 142 -20.72 -6.52 5.96
N ILE A 143 -19.76 -5.58 5.87
CA ILE A 143 -19.25 -5.11 4.58
C ILE A 143 -18.18 -6.03 3.97
N LEU A 144 -17.66 -6.99 4.72
CA LEU A 144 -16.51 -7.83 4.34
C LEU A 144 -16.64 -8.42 2.92
N SER A 145 -17.77 -9.01 2.60
CA SER A 145 -18.00 -9.66 1.30
C SER A 145 -18.08 -8.69 0.11
N LYS A 146 -18.26 -7.41 0.38
CA LYS A 146 -18.37 -6.34 -0.62
C LYS A 146 -17.03 -5.77 -1.05
N LEU A 147 -15.97 -6.04 -0.29
CA LEU A 147 -14.66 -5.45 -0.49
C LEU A 147 -13.78 -6.34 -1.37
N ARG A 148 -12.94 -5.67 -2.17
CA ARG A 148 -11.79 -6.26 -2.89
C ARG A 148 -10.59 -5.39 -2.58
N VAL A 149 -9.71 -5.90 -1.73
CA VAL A 149 -8.57 -5.14 -1.22
C VAL A 149 -7.32 -5.48 -2.01
N HIS A 150 -6.59 -4.44 -2.46
CA HIS A 150 -5.26 -4.58 -3.03
C HIS A 150 -4.30 -3.72 -2.21
N PHE A 151 -3.43 -4.36 -1.45
CA PHE A 151 -2.52 -3.75 -0.51
C PHE A 151 -1.09 -3.75 -1.04
N ILE A 152 -0.49 -2.56 -1.13
CA ILE A 152 0.96 -2.42 -1.30
C ILE A 152 1.60 -2.69 0.07
N GLY A 153 1.97 -3.95 0.29
CA GLY A 153 2.50 -4.45 1.55
C GLY A 153 3.90 -3.92 1.84
N GLY A 154 4.92 -4.75 1.64
CA GLY A 154 6.32 -4.35 1.79
C GLY A 154 6.57 -3.38 2.96
N PRO A 155 7.01 -2.13 2.65
CA PRO A 155 7.25 -1.13 3.69
C PRO A 155 6.02 -0.78 4.54
N ASN A 156 4.83 -0.74 3.94
CA ASN A 156 3.61 -0.32 4.63
C ASN A 156 3.19 -1.34 5.70
N LYS A 157 3.36 -2.63 5.44
CA LYS A 157 3.12 -3.68 6.43
C LYS A 157 4.06 -3.57 7.64
N LYS A 158 5.31 -3.12 7.42
CA LYS A 158 6.28 -2.85 8.50
C LYS A 158 5.75 -1.84 9.51
N TRP A 159 4.97 -0.86 9.05
CA TRP A 159 4.43 0.20 9.90
C TRP A 159 3.05 -0.12 10.47
N SER A 160 2.35 -1.10 9.91
CA SER A 160 0.99 -1.48 10.28
C SER A 160 0.88 -2.98 10.68
N PRO A 161 1.80 -3.53 11.50
CA PRO A 161 1.80 -4.95 11.82
C PRO A 161 0.59 -5.37 12.65
N ASP A 162 0.08 -4.50 13.53
CA ASP A 162 -1.03 -4.80 14.41
C ASP A 162 -2.38 -4.79 13.67
N ALA A 163 -2.62 -3.80 12.80
CA ALA A 163 -3.80 -3.78 11.95
C ALA A 163 -3.79 -4.97 10.95
N TYR A 164 -2.62 -5.32 10.39
CA TYR A 164 -2.49 -6.51 9.56
C TYR A 164 -2.83 -7.79 10.32
N HIS A 165 -2.27 -7.95 11.52
CA HIS A 165 -2.55 -9.11 12.37
C HIS A 165 -4.04 -9.22 12.71
N TYR A 166 -4.69 -8.09 13.02
CA TYR A 166 -6.13 -8.03 13.27
C TYR A 166 -6.92 -8.54 12.05
N LEU A 167 -6.64 -8.01 10.86
CA LEU A 167 -7.31 -8.43 9.63
C LEU A 167 -7.10 -9.92 9.34
N ALA A 168 -5.87 -10.42 9.45
CA ALA A 168 -5.54 -11.81 9.20
C ALA A 168 -6.24 -12.77 10.17
N THR A 169 -6.39 -12.39 11.44
CA THR A 169 -6.97 -13.26 12.47
C THR A 169 -8.49 -13.14 12.59
N ARG A 170 -9.06 -11.97 12.35
CA ARG A 170 -10.49 -11.70 12.52
C ARG A 170 -11.30 -11.73 11.24
N HIS A 171 -10.62 -11.48 10.10
CA HIS A 171 -11.27 -11.40 8.78
C HIS A 171 -10.57 -12.29 7.72
N PRO A 172 -10.32 -13.58 8.02
CA PRO A 172 -9.52 -14.45 7.15
C PRO A 172 -10.18 -14.73 5.79
N THR A 173 -11.48 -14.48 5.66
CA THR A 173 -12.21 -14.65 4.38
C THR A 173 -12.26 -13.38 3.54
N LEU A 174 -11.66 -12.27 3.99
CA LEU A 174 -11.54 -11.04 3.20
C LEU A 174 -10.88 -11.37 1.84
N TRP A 175 -11.40 -10.79 0.77
CA TRP A 175 -10.72 -10.86 -0.52
C TRP A 175 -9.55 -9.86 -0.52
N PHE A 176 -8.32 -10.38 -0.51
CA PHE A 176 -7.14 -9.59 -0.20
C PHE A 176 -5.96 -9.98 -1.07
N ILE A 177 -5.44 -9.02 -1.84
CA ILE A 177 -4.14 -9.14 -2.50
C ILE A 177 -3.10 -8.41 -1.64
N GLU A 178 -2.09 -9.14 -1.21
CA GLU A 178 -0.94 -8.64 -0.49
C GLU A 178 0.28 -8.58 -1.41
N SER A 179 0.54 -7.42 -1.99
CA SER A 179 1.69 -7.18 -2.86
C SER A 179 2.85 -6.65 -2.03
N ASN A 180 3.74 -7.53 -1.55
CA ASN A 180 4.90 -7.13 -0.74
C ASN A 180 6.13 -6.80 -1.61
N SER A 181 6.20 -7.36 -2.81
CA SER A 181 7.35 -7.27 -3.70
C SER A 181 6.96 -7.08 -5.17
N THR A 182 5.86 -7.68 -5.62
CA THR A 182 5.37 -7.63 -7.00
C THR A 182 5.24 -6.19 -7.51
N TYR A 183 4.74 -5.26 -6.68
CA TYR A 183 4.55 -3.85 -7.02
C TYR A 183 5.83 -3.16 -7.51
N ARG A 184 7.00 -3.63 -7.04
CA ARG A 184 8.32 -3.07 -7.42
C ARG A 184 8.62 -3.21 -8.91
N GLY A 185 7.97 -4.17 -9.60
CA GLY A 185 8.07 -4.30 -11.05
C GLY A 185 7.63 -3.08 -11.84
N TRP A 186 6.96 -2.11 -11.20
CA TRP A 186 6.63 -0.84 -11.84
C TRP A 186 7.88 0.02 -12.11
N PHE A 187 8.85 0.00 -11.20
CA PHE A 187 10.07 0.82 -11.28
C PHE A 187 11.37 0.00 -11.34
N VAL A 188 11.32 -1.31 -11.08
CA VAL A 188 12.45 -2.24 -11.21
C VAL A 188 12.21 -3.17 -12.39
N GLY A 189 13.25 -3.39 -13.21
CA GLY A 189 13.16 -4.31 -14.35
C GLY A 189 12.40 -3.75 -15.55
N GLY A 190 12.07 -4.64 -16.48
CA GLY A 190 11.42 -4.28 -17.74
C GLY A 190 12.28 -3.43 -18.67
N ASN A 191 11.66 -2.80 -19.69
CA ASN A 191 12.35 -1.91 -20.61
C ASN A 191 12.67 -0.57 -19.93
N GLN A 192 13.94 -0.34 -19.62
CA GLN A 192 14.50 0.88 -19.02
C GLN A 192 15.29 1.72 -20.04
N ALA A 193 15.11 1.49 -21.34
CA ALA A 193 15.87 2.19 -22.37
C ALA A 193 15.23 3.53 -22.77
N GLY A 194 16.09 4.50 -23.13
CA GLY A 194 15.66 5.79 -23.68
C GLY A 194 14.77 6.57 -22.71
N ASP A 195 13.66 7.07 -23.24
CA ASP A 195 12.65 7.87 -22.51
C ASP A 195 11.78 7.07 -21.53
N LEU A 196 11.86 5.73 -21.56
CA LEU A 196 11.22 4.84 -20.60
C LEU A 196 12.07 4.62 -19.35
N ALA A 197 13.31 5.09 -19.31
CA ALA A 197 14.14 5.03 -18.12
C ALA A 197 13.48 5.82 -16.96
N ALA A 198 13.62 5.30 -15.74
CA ALA A 198 13.04 5.98 -14.56
C ALA A 198 13.51 7.43 -14.43
N THR A 199 14.78 7.70 -14.75
CA THR A 199 15.41 9.03 -14.71
C THR A 199 15.03 9.95 -15.87
N ALA A 200 14.51 9.42 -16.98
CA ALA A 200 14.23 10.18 -18.20
C ALA A 200 12.72 10.44 -18.39
N PHE A 201 11.86 9.53 -17.92
CA PHE A 201 10.43 9.55 -18.22
C PHE A 201 9.75 10.87 -17.85
N ALA A 202 10.02 11.38 -16.66
CA ALA A 202 9.38 12.61 -16.17
C ALA A 202 9.71 13.81 -17.06
N GLY A 203 10.98 13.95 -17.47
CA GLY A 203 11.40 15.02 -18.40
C GLY A 203 10.82 14.88 -19.80
N ALA A 204 10.76 13.65 -20.33
CA ALA A 204 10.29 13.37 -21.67
C ALA A 204 8.76 13.47 -21.81
N HIS A 205 8.01 13.00 -20.82
CA HIS A 205 6.57 12.76 -20.96
C HIS A 205 5.68 13.54 -19.98
N ALA A 206 6.23 14.12 -18.90
CA ALA A 206 5.42 14.85 -17.92
C ALA A 206 5.67 16.37 -17.97
N THR A 207 6.91 16.82 -18.10
CA THR A 207 7.25 18.25 -18.16
C THR A 207 6.53 18.94 -19.32
N GLY A 208 5.84 20.05 -19.02
CA GLY A 208 5.06 20.81 -20.01
C GLY A 208 3.75 20.14 -20.42
N ARG A 209 3.27 19.18 -19.66
CA ARG A 209 1.99 18.49 -19.88
C ARG A 209 0.93 18.91 -18.84
N GLY A 210 0.71 20.22 -18.76
CA GLY A 210 -0.23 20.80 -17.80
C GLY A 210 0.32 20.85 -16.37
N ALA A 211 -0.54 21.24 -15.43
CA ALA A 211 -0.18 21.38 -14.02
C ALA A 211 0.11 20.04 -13.35
N LEU A 212 -0.64 18.97 -13.70
CA LEU A 212 -0.40 17.61 -13.19
C LEU A 212 0.92 17.04 -13.69
N GLY A 213 1.23 17.22 -14.98
CA GLY A 213 2.48 16.76 -15.55
C GLY A 213 3.68 17.48 -14.95
N ASP A 214 3.62 18.80 -14.82
CA ASP A 214 4.68 19.59 -14.20
C ASP A 214 4.85 19.26 -12.73
N PHE A 215 3.75 19.02 -12.00
CA PHE A 215 3.78 18.57 -10.62
C PHE A 215 4.48 17.20 -10.50
N PHE A 216 4.09 16.25 -11.33
CA PHE A 216 4.72 14.92 -11.41
C PHE A 216 6.23 15.01 -11.68
N ALA A 217 6.65 15.90 -12.60
CA ALA A 217 8.03 16.02 -13.04
C ALA A 217 8.94 16.76 -12.05
N ARG A 218 8.39 17.62 -11.18
CA ARG A 218 9.23 18.45 -10.28
C ARG A 218 10.08 17.64 -9.33
N GLY A 219 9.76 16.37 -9.11
CA GLY A 219 10.33 15.60 -8.04
C GLY A 219 10.16 16.35 -6.71
N ILE A 220 9.55 15.75 -5.72
CA ILE A 220 9.44 16.39 -4.42
C ILE A 220 10.73 16.11 -3.64
N ARG A 221 11.21 17.16 -2.97
CA ARG A 221 12.30 17.03 -2.00
C ARG A 221 11.83 16.21 -0.83
N PHE A 222 12.41 15.05 -0.68
CA PHE A 222 12.38 14.29 0.55
C PHE A 222 13.78 14.29 1.15
N GLU A 223 13.93 14.73 2.40
CA GLU A 223 15.18 14.70 3.17
C GLU A 223 16.42 15.17 2.38
N GLN A 224 16.38 16.33 1.73
CA GLN A 224 17.49 16.93 0.99
C GLN A 224 17.83 16.29 -0.36
N THR A 225 17.16 15.23 -0.80
CA THR A 225 17.32 14.67 -2.14
C THR A 225 16.17 15.05 -3.05
N THR A 226 16.46 15.71 -4.17
CA THR A 226 15.48 15.93 -5.23
C THR A 226 15.50 14.69 -6.12
N ARG A 227 14.44 13.88 -6.11
CA ARG A 227 14.29 12.78 -7.07
C ARG A 227 13.20 13.14 -8.06
N SER A 228 13.60 13.37 -9.30
CA SER A 228 12.70 13.46 -10.46
C SER A 228 12.48 12.08 -11.10
N GLU A 229 12.86 11.01 -10.40
CA GLU A 229 12.77 9.65 -10.91
C GLU A 229 11.35 9.14 -10.82
N LEU A 230 10.93 8.41 -11.84
CA LEU A 230 9.69 7.67 -11.82
C LEU A 230 9.78 6.52 -10.82
N LYS A 231 8.95 6.54 -9.79
CA LYS A 231 8.76 5.42 -8.86
C LYS A 231 7.33 4.89 -8.95
N MET A 232 6.31 5.70 -8.66
CA MET A 232 4.89 5.35 -8.77
C MET A 232 4.60 3.98 -8.11
N GLY A 233 5.11 3.76 -6.89
CA GLY A 233 5.10 2.44 -6.25
C GLY A 233 3.71 1.87 -6.01
N ASP A 234 2.68 2.71 -5.91
CA ASP A 234 1.31 2.31 -5.64
C ASP A 234 0.45 2.14 -6.89
N SER A 235 0.94 2.69 -8.02
CA SER A 235 0.28 2.61 -9.32
C SER A 235 -0.06 1.20 -9.81
N PRO A 236 0.65 0.12 -9.43
CA PRO A 236 0.25 -1.24 -9.77
C PRO A 236 -1.17 -1.59 -9.32
N THR A 237 -1.65 -1.05 -8.20
CA THR A 237 -3.04 -1.28 -7.74
C THR A 237 -4.08 -0.64 -8.66
N VAL A 238 -3.76 0.54 -9.20
CA VAL A 238 -4.59 1.22 -10.21
C VAL A 238 -4.53 0.45 -11.53
N ALA A 239 -3.33 0.11 -11.97
CA ALA A 239 -3.08 -0.63 -13.22
C ALA A 239 -3.77 -2.00 -13.23
N TRP A 240 -3.91 -2.64 -12.07
CA TRP A 240 -4.70 -3.84 -11.85
C TRP A 240 -6.15 -3.70 -12.34
N LEU A 241 -6.75 -2.54 -12.15
CA LEU A 241 -8.11 -2.23 -12.58
C LEU A 241 -8.21 -1.79 -14.04
N LEU A 242 -7.09 -1.40 -14.65
CA LEU A 242 -7.06 -0.87 -16.02
C LEU A 242 -6.87 -1.95 -17.09
N ARG A 243 -6.03 -2.95 -16.80
CA ARG A 243 -5.69 -4.03 -17.74
C ARG A 243 -5.48 -5.35 -17.02
N GLY A 244 -6.40 -6.27 -17.22
CA GLY A 244 -6.51 -7.56 -16.57
C GLY A 244 -7.95 -7.82 -16.15
N ASP A 245 -8.18 -8.93 -15.49
CA ASP A 245 -9.45 -9.21 -14.82
C ASP A 245 -9.26 -9.04 -13.31
N PRO A 246 -9.80 -7.96 -12.71
CA PRO A 246 -9.60 -7.69 -11.28
C PRO A 246 -10.23 -8.75 -10.36
N ALA A 247 -11.06 -9.65 -10.88
CA ALA A 247 -11.61 -10.76 -10.12
C ALA A 247 -10.68 -12.00 -10.09
N LEU A 248 -9.67 -12.06 -10.95
CA LEU A 248 -8.82 -13.22 -11.18
C LEU A 248 -7.33 -12.93 -10.92
N PRO A 249 -6.89 -12.89 -9.66
CA PRO A 249 -5.51 -12.49 -9.29
C PRO A 249 -4.40 -13.35 -9.92
N PHE A 250 -4.70 -14.56 -10.31
CA PHE A 250 -3.75 -15.49 -10.96
C PHE A 250 -3.57 -15.22 -12.47
N GLN A 251 -4.37 -14.35 -13.06
CA GLN A 251 -4.21 -13.97 -14.46
C GLN A 251 -3.27 -12.79 -14.63
N PRO A 252 -2.53 -12.72 -15.76
CA PRO A 252 -1.64 -11.60 -16.04
C PRO A 252 -2.42 -10.29 -16.25
N GLY A 253 -1.88 -9.21 -15.70
CA GLY A 253 -2.37 -7.84 -15.90
C GLY A 253 -1.25 -6.83 -15.64
N TRP A 254 -1.52 -5.55 -15.91
CA TRP A 254 -0.52 -4.51 -15.67
C TRP A 254 -0.16 -4.33 -14.20
N GLY A 255 -1.06 -4.69 -13.29
CA GLY A 255 -0.82 -4.66 -11.85
C GLY A 255 -0.14 -5.91 -11.29
N GLY A 256 0.20 -6.87 -12.17
CA GLY A 256 0.90 -8.09 -11.81
C GLY A 256 0.07 -9.36 -11.92
N ARG A 257 0.61 -10.43 -11.36
CA ARG A 257 -0.02 -11.74 -11.20
C ARG A 257 0.34 -12.27 -9.83
N PHE A 258 -0.63 -12.84 -9.14
CA PHE A 258 -0.49 -13.30 -7.76
C PHE A 258 -0.84 -14.78 -7.64
N VAL A 259 -0.29 -15.43 -6.63
CA VAL A 259 -0.60 -16.80 -6.24
C VAL A 259 -1.42 -16.82 -4.96
N ARG A 260 -2.04 -17.95 -4.63
CA ARG A 260 -2.74 -18.12 -3.35
C ARG A 260 -1.75 -18.00 -2.21
N ALA A 261 -2.11 -17.23 -1.18
CA ALA A 261 -1.29 -17.12 0.01
C ALA A 261 -1.15 -18.50 0.68
N TRP A 262 0.07 -18.80 1.12
CA TRP A 262 0.38 -19.96 1.97
C TRP A 262 0.33 -19.55 3.45
N PRO A 263 0.32 -20.53 4.41
CA PRO A 263 0.38 -20.21 5.82
C PRO A 263 1.63 -19.39 6.11
N ARG A 264 1.45 -18.10 6.35
CA ARG A 264 2.55 -17.24 6.75
C ARG A 264 2.75 -17.37 8.24
N PRO A 265 3.97 -17.69 8.72
CA PRO A 265 4.19 -17.80 10.14
C PRO A 265 3.98 -16.42 10.79
N HIS A 266 2.98 -16.35 11.64
CA HIS A 266 3.00 -15.50 12.81
C HIS A 266 3.94 -16.20 13.77
N ALA A 267 5.21 -15.79 13.74
CA ALA A 267 6.25 -16.45 14.52
C ALA A 267 6.29 -15.87 15.93
N VAL A 268 5.90 -16.65 16.91
CA VAL A 268 5.85 -16.25 18.32
C VAL A 268 7.07 -16.82 19.05
N PHE A 269 7.80 -15.95 19.72
CA PHE A 269 8.94 -16.34 20.58
C PHE A 269 8.74 -15.81 22.00
N ASN A 270 8.78 -16.72 22.97
CA ASN A 270 8.69 -16.40 24.40
C ASN A 270 10.08 -16.11 25.01
N ARG A 271 11.01 -15.67 24.21
CA ARG A 271 12.38 -15.31 24.55
C ARG A 271 12.95 -14.31 23.57
N LEU A 272 14.05 -13.70 23.90
CA LEU A 272 14.86 -12.98 22.92
C LEU A 272 15.35 -13.98 21.84
N THR A 273 15.27 -13.54 20.60
CA THR A 273 15.72 -14.33 19.45
C THR A 273 17.21 -14.19 19.20
N THR A 274 17.76 -15.08 18.42
CA THR A 274 19.16 -15.13 17.98
C THR A 274 19.23 -15.14 16.45
N ALA A 275 20.39 -14.96 15.87
CA ALA A 275 20.59 -15.06 14.42
C ALA A 275 20.27 -16.45 13.83
N ALA A 276 20.14 -17.49 14.68
CA ALA A 276 19.71 -18.83 14.26
C ALA A 276 18.19 -18.93 14.07
N ASP A 277 17.42 -18.07 14.73
CA ASP A 277 15.97 -18.01 14.56
C ASP A 277 15.64 -17.39 13.21
N ARG A 278 14.66 -17.96 12.50
CA ARG A 278 14.31 -17.56 11.14
C ARG A 278 12.83 -17.28 11.00
N ILE A 279 12.50 -16.24 10.23
CA ILE A 279 11.15 -15.96 9.76
C ILE A 279 11.16 -15.60 8.27
N GLU A 280 10.02 -15.69 7.62
CA GLU A 280 9.89 -15.24 6.24
C GLU A 280 9.81 -13.71 6.13
N PHE A 281 10.25 -13.20 4.99
CA PHE A 281 10.03 -11.83 4.54
C PHE A 281 8.56 -11.46 4.64
N CYS A 282 8.26 -10.31 5.25
CA CYS A 282 6.91 -9.83 5.53
C CYS A 282 6.03 -10.75 6.41
N ALA A 283 6.60 -11.73 7.13
CA ALA A 283 5.91 -12.41 8.23
C ALA A 283 5.82 -11.52 9.47
N ILE A 284 4.89 -11.81 10.37
CA ILE A 284 4.82 -11.13 11.65
C ILE A 284 5.70 -11.88 12.67
N LEU A 285 6.71 -11.19 13.22
CA LEU A 285 7.41 -11.60 14.43
C LEU A 285 6.63 -11.09 15.65
N GLU A 286 6.30 -11.95 16.59
CA GLU A 286 5.80 -11.56 17.90
C GLU A 286 6.75 -12.04 19.00
N LEU A 287 7.26 -11.09 19.79
CA LEU A 287 8.04 -11.39 20.98
C LEU A 287 7.15 -11.24 22.21
N ILE A 288 7.22 -12.24 23.12
CA ILE A 288 6.54 -12.23 24.40
C ILE A 288 7.60 -12.36 25.48
N LEU A 289 7.84 -11.30 26.24
CA LEU A 289 8.95 -11.22 27.17
C LEU A 289 8.44 -10.92 28.58
N PRO A 290 8.86 -11.69 29.62
CA PRO A 290 8.56 -11.33 31.00
C PRO A 290 9.39 -10.12 31.41
N PHE A 291 8.82 -9.22 32.21
CA PHE A 291 9.59 -8.11 32.78
C PHE A 291 10.64 -8.52 33.81
N GLY A 292 10.45 -9.68 34.45
CA GLY A 292 11.38 -10.21 35.44
C GLY A 292 11.16 -9.69 36.86
N ALA A 293 11.99 -10.15 37.78
CA ALA A 293 11.93 -9.75 39.18
C ALA A 293 12.34 -8.29 39.36
N GLY A 294 11.70 -7.59 40.30
CA GLY A 294 12.00 -6.18 40.58
C GLY A 294 11.37 -5.19 39.58
N SER A 295 10.41 -5.64 38.78
CA SER A 295 9.67 -4.75 37.90
C SER A 295 8.85 -3.72 38.67
N PRO A 296 8.72 -2.45 38.17
CA PRO A 296 7.87 -1.45 38.75
C PRO A 296 6.38 -1.85 38.66
N ALA A 297 5.52 -1.16 39.43
CA ALA A 297 4.07 -1.42 39.43
C ALA A 297 3.42 -1.17 38.05
N GLN A 298 4.00 -0.25 37.25
CA GLN A 298 3.61 0.01 35.87
C GLN A 298 4.84 -0.21 34.96
N PRO A 299 5.05 -1.44 34.53
CA PRO A 299 6.18 -1.74 33.67
C PRO A 299 5.91 -1.29 32.25
N GLU A 300 6.93 -0.68 31.63
CA GLU A 300 6.91 -0.21 30.24
C GLU A 300 8.12 -0.74 29.50
N ALA A 301 7.96 -1.05 28.24
CA ALA A 301 9.05 -1.41 27.36
C ALA A 301 8.82 -0.94 25.93
N ARG A 302 9.94 -0.71 25.22
CA ARG A 302 9.98 -0.43 23.79
C ARG A 302 11.01 -1.35 23.11
N MET A 303 10.68 -1.86 21.96
CA MET A 303 11.65 -2.55 21.09
C MET A 303 12.16 -1.55 20.06
N VAL A 304 13.46 -1.31 20.06
CA VAL A 304 14.14 -0.47 19.06
C VAL A 304 14.76 -1.39 18.00
N ILE A 305 14.29 -1.25 16.77
CA ILE A 305 14.74 -2.05 15.63
C ILE A 305 14.80 -1.16 14.37
N GLU A 306 15.96 -1.09 13.72
CA GLU A 306 16.23 -0.14 12.64
C GLU A 306 15.84 1.30 13.03
N ASN A 307 14.95 1.91 12.27
CA ASN A 307 14.40 3.26 12.50
C ASN A 307 13.05 3.27 13.23
N GLN A 308 12.65 2.15 13.84
CA GLN A 308 11.39 2.03 14.58
C GLN A 308 11.63 1.91 16.09
N SER A 309 10.70 2.48 16.85
CA SER A 309 10.60 2.32 18.30
C SER A 309 9.18 1.83 18.62
N LEU A 310 9.01 0.52 18.69
CA LEU A 310 7.73 -0.14 18.88
C LEU A 310 7.37 -0.15 20.37
N ILE A 311 6.18 0.35 20.70
CA ILE A 311 5.66 0.33 22.08
C ILE A 311 5.20 -1.09 22.38
N GLY A 312 5.65 -1.62 23.51
CA GLY A 312 5.22 -2.92 23.98
C GLY A 312 3.81 -2.88 24.57
N HIS A 313 3.01 -3.88 24.29
CA HIS A 313 1.73 -4.12 24.92
C HIS A 313 1.91 -5.06 26.12
N VAL A 314 1.49 -4.62 27.30
CA VAL A 314 1.50 -5.48 28.50
C VAL A 314 0.20 -6.27 28.52
N ASP A 315 0.32 -7.60 28.46
CA ASP A 315 -0.84 -8.49 28.47
C ASP A 315 -1.31 -8.83 29.90
N ASP A 316 -2.43 -9.54 29.99
CA ASP A 316 -3.06 -9.94 31.27
C ASP A 316 -2.17 -10.86 32.13
N THR A 317 -1.12 -11.47 31.53
CA THR A 317 -0.13 -12.27 32.27
C THR A 317 1.00 -11.44 32.85
N GLY A 318 1.03 -10.14 32.53
CA GLY A 318 2.11 -9.23 32.90
C GLY A 318 3.36 -9.36 32.03
N ALA A 319 3.26 -10.02 30.87
CA ALA A 319 4.33 -10.05 29.87
C ALA A 319 4.17 -8.89 28.88
N VAL A 320 5.30 -8.42 28.34
CA VAL A 320 5.27 -7.44 27.26
C VAL A 320 5.33 -8.13 25.89
N ARG A 321 4.52 -7.68 24.97
CA ARG A 321 4.40 -8.17 23.61
C ARG A 321 4.81 -7.09 22.61
N PHE A 322 5.59 -7.48 21.59
CA PHE A 322 5.98 -6.64 20.48
C PHE A 322 5.67 -7.35 19.17
N ARG A 323 5.05 -6.68 18.22
CA ARG A 323 4.93 -7.16 16.85
C ARG A 323 5.80 -6.35 15.92
N PHE A 324 6.49 -7.05 15.02
CA PHE A 324 7.34 -6.47 14.00
C PHE A 324 7.16 -7.22 12.68
N CYS A 325 7.14 -6.49 11.58
CA CYS A 325 7.13 -7.04 10.23
C CYS A 325 8.40 -6.62 9.48
N PRO A 326 9.31 -7.55 9.16
CA PRO A 326 10.51 -7.24 8.40
C PRO A 326 10.21 -7.06 6.93
N LYS A 327 10.81 -6.03 6.31
CA LYS A 327 10.65 -5.70 4.89
C LYS A 327 11.82 -6.13 3.99
N ASP A 328 12.88 -6.68 4.55
CA ASP A 328 14.09 -7.11 3.80
C ASP A 328 14.56 -8.48 4.31
N ALA A 329 15.08 -9.30 3.40
CA ALA A 329 15.72 -10.57 3.76
C ALA A 329 17.15 -10.31 4.23
N LYS A 330 17.33 -10.22 5.55
CA LYS A 330 18.62 -10.00 6.24
C LYS A 330 18.50 -10.39 7.71
N THR A 331 19.61 -10.33 8.44
CA THR A 331 19.56 -10.42 9.89
C THR A 331 19.30 -9.05 10.49
N TYR A 332 18.22 -8.95 11.26
CA TYR A 332 17.84 -7.76 12.03
C TYR A 332 18.40 -7.89 13.44
N ARG A 333 18.86 -6.77 14.01
CA ARG A 333 19.22 -6.62 15.41
C ARG A 333 18.25 -5.65 16.07
N TYR A 334 17.86 -5.97 17.30
CA TYR A 334 17.00 -5.12 18.10
C TYR A 334 17.51 -5.02 19.54
N SER A 335 17.07 -3.97 20.22
CA SER A 335 17.29 -3.78 21.66
C SER A 335 15.98 -3.43 22.35
N ILE A 336 15.88 -3.81 23.61
CA ILE A 336 14.74 -3.44 24.46
C ILE A 336 15.15 -2.28 25.34
N ARG A 337 14.27 -1.29 25.46
CA ARG A 337 14.34 -0.20 26.42
C ARG A 337 13.18 -0.36 27.38
N SER A 338 13.46 -0.38 28.68
CA SER A 338 12.45 -0.66 29.70
C SER A 338 12.77 0.06 31.01
N ASN A 339 11.72 0.35 31.79
CA ASN A 339 11.86 0.75 33.19
C ASN A 339 12.05 -0.46 34.12
N ALA A 340 11.94 -1.69 33.62
CA ALA A 340 12.23 -2.93 34.35
C ALA A 340 13.71 -3.32 34.15
N PRO A 341 14.55 -3.35 35.22
CA PRO A 341 16.00 -3.57 35.09
C PRO A 341 16.40 -4.89 34.44
N ALA A 342 15.59 -5.94 34.63
CA ALA A 342 15.88 -7.25 34.05
C ALA A 342 15.71 -7.30 32.53
N LEU A 343 14.95 -6.38 31.94
CA LEU A 343 14.66 -6.33 30.50
C LEU A 343 15.38 -5.18 29.80
N ASP A 344 15.72 -4.10 30.52
CA ASP A 344 16.38 -2.93 29.92
C ASP A 344 17.77 -3.29 29.36
N GLY A 345 18.07 -2.73 28.18
CA GLY A 345 19.35 -2.96 27.49
C GLY A 345 19.52 -4.34 26.87
N ARG A 346 18.55 -5.26 27.02
CA ARG A 346 18.62 -6.59 26.40
C ARG A 346 18.54 -6.46 24.88
N THR A 347 19.25 -7.35 24.18
CA THR A 347 19.33 -7.38 22.71
C THR A 347 18.96 -8.73 22.16
N GLY A 348 18.51 -8.75 20.91
CA GLY A 348 18.28 -9.99 20.17
C GLY A 348 18.51 -9.79 18.68
N GLU A 349 18.48 -10.89 17.96
CA GLU A 349 18.65 -10.94 16.50
C GLU A 349 17.57 -11.84 15.89
N ILE A 350 17.19 -11.60 14.64
CA ILE A 350 16.32 -12.48 13.87
C ILE A 350 16.75 -12.48 12.39
N THR A 351 16.90 -13.66 11.80
CA THR A 351 17.23 -13.80 10.39
C THR A 351 15.97 -13.94 9.55
N VAL A 352 15.80 -13.05 8.58
CA VAL A 352 14.69 -13.02 7.64
C VAL A 352 15.14 -13.62 6.33
N VAL A 353 14.36 -14.55 5.80
CA VAL A 353 14.63 -15.25 4.54
C VAL A 353 13.50 -14.99 3.53
N LEU A 354 13.83 -15.01 2.24
CA LEU A 354 12.80 -14.97 1.19
C LEU A 354 11.97 -16.26 1.22
N PRO A 355 10.67 -16.20 0.89
CA PRO A 355 9.83 -17.37 0.71
C PRO A 355 10.43 -18.37 -0.27
N SER A 356 10.30 -19.67 0.05
CA SER A 356 10.68 -20.74 -0.87
C SER A 356 9.77 -20.72 -2.10
N PRO A 357 10.30 -21.04 -3.30
CA PRO A 357 9.46 -21.25 -4.49
C PRO A 357 8.33 -22.26 -4.29
N ASP A 358 8.54 -23.26 -3.43
CA ASP A 358 7.58 -24.32 -3.14
C ASP A 358 6.46 -23.87 -2.18
N ALA A 359 6.58 -22.71 -1.54
CA ALA A 359 5.58 -22.20 -0.60
C ALA A 359 4.19 -22.07 -1.27
N ALA A 360 4.15 -21.62 -2.54
CA ALA A 360 2.92 -21.48 -3.31
C ALA A 360 2.19 -22.80 -3.61
N LEU A 361 2.84 -23.97 -3.41
CA LEU A 361 2.24 -25.29 -3.60
C LEU A 361 1.29 -25.69 -2.46
N THR A 362 1.34 -24.98 -1.34
CA THR A 362 0.54 -25.25 -0.14
C THR A 362 -0.30 -24.03 0.26
N PRO A 363 -1.37 -23.70 -0.50
CA PRO A 363 -2.24 -22.58 -0.15
C PRO A 363 -2.83 -22.72 1.26
N ASP A 364 -2.98 -21.61 1.97
CA ASP A 364 -3.59 -21.59 3.29
C ASP A 364 -5.10 -21.78 3.19
N PRO A 365 -5.66 -22.90 3.69
CA PRO A 365 -7.10 -23.12 3.66
C PRO A 365 -7.88 -22.18 4.59
N SER A 366 -7.23 -21.62 5.61
CA SER A 366 -7.86 -20.67 6.53
C SER A 366 -8.05 -19.27 5.92
N HIS A 367 -7.25 -18.94 4.88
CA HIS A 367 -7.33 -17.68 4.14
C HIS A 367 -7.74 -17.90 2.67
N PRO A 368 -8.96 -18.36 2.41
CA PRO A 368 -9.39 -18.85 1.11
C PRO A 368 -9.42 -17.77 0.00
N ASN A 369 -9.37 -16.51 0.35
CA ASN A 369 -9.42 -15.39 -0.60
C ASN A 369 -8.19 -14.47 -0.49
N TRP A 370 -7.08 -14.97 0.06
CA TRP A 370 -5.84 -14.23 0.16
C TRP A 370 -4.86 -14.62 -0.94
N TRP A 371 -4.20 -13.61 -1.50
CA TRP A 371 -3.27 -13.71 -2.61
C TRP A 371 -2.00 -12.96 -2.27
N THR A 372 -0.87 -13.42 -2.78
CA THR A 372 0.44 -12.82 -2.50
C THR A 372 1.38 -12.95 -3.70
N ASP A 373 2.58 -12.38 -3.57
CA ASP A 373 3.62 -12.44 -4.58
C ASP A 373 3.94 -13.88 -4.98
N ASP A 374 4.18 -14.12 -6.29
CA ASP A 374 4.66 -15.41 -6.78
C ASP A 374 6.14 -15.59 -6.40
N PRO A 375 6.48 -16.58 -5.54
CA PRO A 375 7.84 -16.77 -5.06
C PRO A 375 8.78 -17.39 -6.09
N SER A 376 8.28 -17.77 -7.28
CA SER A 376 9.06 -18.40 -8.33
C SER A 376 10.18 -17.48 -8.83
N PRO A 377 11.44 -17.97 -8.91
CA PRO A 377 12.55 -17.22 -9.48
C PRO A 377 12.32 -16.78 -10.93
N ALA A 378 11.48 -17.52 -11.69
CA ALA A 378 11.18 -17.20 -13.08
C ALA A 378 10.45 -15.86 -13.26
N VAL A 379 9.76 -15.37 -12.24
CA VAL A 379 9.02 -14.11 -12.24
C VAL A 379 9.58 -13.06 -11.28
N ALA A 380 10.81 -13.26 -10.81
CA ALA A 380 11.51 -12.28 -9.98
C ALA A 380 12.27 -11.23 -10.83
N GLU A 381 12.45 -10.06 -10.27
CA GLU A 381 13.44 -9.05 -10.69
C GLU A 381 14.49 -8.90 -9.58
N GLY A 382 15.63 -9.56 -9.74
CA GLY A 382 16.63 -9.68 -8.66
C GLY A 382 16.03 -10.37 -7.43
N VAL A 383 16.04 -9.70 -6.28
CA VAL A 383 15.47 -10.21 -5.02
C VAL A 383 13.95 -9.99 -4.91
N HIS A 384 13.34 -9.33 -5.88
CA HIS A 384 11.93 -8.95 -5.84
C HIS A 384 11.06 -10.01 -6.50
N GLN A 385 10.54 -10.93 -5.69
CA GLN A 385 9.66 -12.02 -6.11
C GLN A 385 8.36 -11.44 -6.71
N GLY A 386 7.89 -12.03 -7.81
CA GLY A 386 6.69 -11.60 -8.52
C GLY A 386 6.86 -10.34 -9.39
N ALA A 387 7.91 -9.54 -9.22
CA ALA A 387 8.04 -8.22 -9.84
C ALA A 387 8.05 -8.25 -11.38
N ARG A 388 8.56 -9.33 -11.99
CA ARG A 388 8.52 -9.49 -13.45
C ARG A 388 7.12 -9.57 -14.02
N THR A 389 6.14 -10.01 -13.23
CA THR A 389 4.74 -10.06 -13.68
C THR A 389 4.14 -8.67 -13.95
N VAL A 390 4.73 -7.63 -13.35
CA VAL A 390 4.45 -6.21 -13.64
C VAL A 390 5.44 -5.65 -14.67
N SER A 391 6.75 -5.80 -14.45
CA SER A 391 7.80 -5.14 -15.24
C SER A 391 7.78 -5.52 -16.72
N GLN A 392 7.32 -6.72 -17.08
CA GLN A 392 7.13 -7.13 -18.46
C GLN A 392 6.19 -6.22 -19.26
N TRP A 393 5.30 -5.48 -18.58
CA TRP A 393 4.34 -4.56 -19.18
C TRP A 393 4.79 -3.10 -19.17
N ARG A 394 6.00 -2.82 -18.68
CA ARG A 394 6.50 -1.46 -18.43
C ARG A 394 6.32 -0.52 -19.63
N GLU A 395 6.71 -0.96 -20.80
CA GLU A 395 6.56 -0.15 -22.02
C GLU A 395 5.08 0.18 -22.31
N HIS A 396 4.18 -0.78 -22.09
CA HIS A 396 2.76 -0.59 -22.37
C HIS A 396 2.12 0.40 -21.41
N PHE A 397 2.30 0.20 -20.10
CA PHE A 397 1.66 1.09 -19.13
C PHE A 397 2.29 2.49 -19.10
N LEU A 398 3.60 2.63 -19.35
CA LEU A 398 4.21 3.95 -19.42
C LEU A 398 3.81 4.73 -20.68
N LYS A 399 3.68 4.08 -21.82
CA LYS A 399 3.18 4.74 -23.05
C LYS A 399 1.71 5.16 -22.90
N ASP A 400 0.89 4.34 -22.29
CA ASP A 400 -0.53 4.69 -22.00
C ASP A 400 -0.60 5.87 -21.02
N PHE A 401 0.21 5.85 -19.95
CA PHE A 401 0.29 6.96 -19.00
C PHE A 401 0.79 8.25 -19.65
N ALA A 402 1.83 8.18 -20.51
CA ALA A 402 2.30 9.33 -21.29
C ALA A 402 1.20 9.93 -22.16
N ALA A 403 0.41 9.08 -22.83
CA ALA A 403 -0.74 9.53 -23.62
C ALA A 403 -1.83 10.19 -22.75
N ARG A 404 -2.00 9.76 -21.49
CA ARG A 404 -2.90 10.42 -20.54
C ARG A 404 -2.38 11.78 -20.08
N LEU A 405 -1.08 11.92 -19.85
CA LEU A 405 -0.44 13.20 -19.53
C LEU A 405 -0.62 14.23 -20.66
N GLU A 406 -0.54 13.82 -21.93
CA GLU A 406 -0.81 14.71 -23.08
C GLU A 406 -2.24 15.33 -23.05
N ARG A 407 -3.20 14.68 -22.40
CA ARG A 407 -4.57 15.23 -22.26
C ARG A 407 -4.65 16.50 -21.39
N CYS A 408 -3.63 16.74 -20.55
CA CYS A 408 -3.54 17.96 -19.74
C CYS A 408 -3.00 19.14 -20.53
N ARG A 409 -2.42 18.88 -21.71
CA ARG A 409 -1.80 19.94 -22.52
C ARG A 409 -2.87 20.85 -23.14
N SER A 410 -2.80 22.14 -22.84
CA SER A 410 -3.64 23.12 -23.55
C SER A 410 -3.28 23.15 -25.03
N VAL A 411 -4.26 22.88 -25.88
CA VAL A 411 -4.08 23.13 -27.32
C VAL A 411 -4.04 24.65 -27.47
N ALA A 412 -2.89 25.19 -27.86
CA ALA A 412 -2.81 26.60 -28.21
C ALA A 412 -3.89 26.86 -29.28
N PRO A 413 -4.72 27.93 -29.16
CA PRO A 413 -5.65 28.25 -30.20
C PRO A 413 -4.91 28.38 -31.52
N ALA A 414 -5.41 27.70 -32.54
CA ALA A 414 -4.86 27.86 -33.89
C ALA A 414 -4.77 29.36 -34.16
N ARG A 415 -3.55 29.87 -34.41
CA ARG A 415 -3.39 31.28 -34.80
C ARG A 415 -4.24 31.49 -36.05
N PRO A 416 -5.07 32.55 -36.09
CA PRO A 416 -5.91 32.86 -37.23
C PRO A 416 -5.10 33.13 -38.51
#